data_e7eae6e584484485bef3b9e913c74d3a
#
_entry.id   e7eae6e584484485bef3b9e913c74d3a
#
_cell.length_a   1.000
_cell.length_b   1.000
_cell.length_c   1.000
_cell.angle_alpha   90.00
_cell.angle_beta   90.00
_cell.angle_gamma   90.00
#
_symmetry.space_group_name_H-M   'P 1'
#
loop_
_entity.id
_entity.type
_entity.pdbx_description
1 polymer ?
#
loop_
_entity_poly.entity_id
_entity_poly.type
_entity_poly.pdbx_seq_one_letter_code
_entity_poly.pdbx_strand_id
1 'polypeptide(L)'
;SLLLGRESELLGALCHRRVREYPITGGPSTCCESFYDEKMIDEAYKLLNSFHFTGLAMVEFKGDCILEVNPRVWGSFPMTEAAQSPIVAHYAQAAQGGQVTYTAKDYRTGVKMRFFLNDTIAALSYLKAGRVKEGLRGLGDFFTAKEALSAKGDSKVMRAYLKKSLFER
;
A
#
# COMPACT_ATOMS: atom_id res chain seq x y z
N SER A 1 -1.66 0.74 -7.73
CA SER A 1 -0.20 0.90 -7.87
C SER A 1 0.27 0.12 -9.08
N LEU A 2 1.08 0.72 -9.90
CA LEU A 2 1.57 0.15 -11.16
C LEU A 2 3.08 0.31 -11.30
N LEU A 3 3.67 -0.60 -12.06
CA LEU A 3 5.02 -0.49 -12.60
C LEU A 3 4.92 -0.50 -14.11
N LEU A 4 5.48 0.52 -14.76
CA LEU A 4 5.57 0.64 -16.21
C LEU A 4 7.04 0.59 -16.66
N GLY A 5 7.30 -0.07 -17.76
CA GLY A 5 8.58 -0.17 -18.40
C GLY A 5 8.95 1.07 -19.24
N ARG A 6 10.06 0.99 -19.95
CA ARG A 6 10.58 2.13 -20.74
C ARG A 6 9.69 2.55 -21.91
N GLU A 7 8.93 1.61 -22.45
CA GLU A 7 7.97 1.86 -23.53
C GLU A 7 6.54 1.98 -22.98
N SER A 8 6.43 2.29 -21.68
CA SER A 8 5.16 2.41 -20.94
C SER A 8 4.33 1.12 -20.91
N GLU A 9 4.95 -0.03 -21.18
CA GLU A 9 4.31 -1.33 -21.03
C GLU A 9 4.07 -1.67 -19.55
N LEU A 10 2.95 -2.34 -19.25
CA LEU A 10 2.62 -2.74 -17.89
C LEU A 10 3.48 -3.92 -17.45
N LEU A 11 4.29 -3.74 -16.41
CA LEU A 11 5.19 -4.75 -15.85
C LEU A 11 4.75 -5.28 -14.48
N GLY A 12 3.82 -4.59 -13.82
CA GLY A 12 3.30 -5.02 -12.53
C GLY A 12 2.14 -4.15 -12.05
N ALA A 13 1.22 -4.74 -11.30
CA ALA A 13 0.10 -4.03 -10.72
C ALA A 13 -0.24 -4.59 -9.34
N LEU A 14 -0.73 -3.73 -8.44
CA LEU A 14 -1.24 -4.09 -7.12
C LEU A 14 -2.35 -3.14 -6.73
N CYS A 15 -3.56 -3.66 -6.49
CA CYS A 15 -4.64 -2.88 -5.90
C CYS A 15 -4.67 -3.08 -4.38
N HIS A 16 -4.83 -1.98 -3.67
CA HIS A 16 -5.08 -2.01 -2.24
C HIS A 16 -6.02 -0.88 -1.85
N ARG A 17 -6.81 -1.10 -0.81
CA ARG A 17 -7.74 -0.09 -0.29
C ARG A 17 -7.35 0.33 1.11
N ARG A 18 -7.59 1.57 1.44
CA ARG A 18 -7.48 2.10 2.79
C ARG A 18 -8.58 1.49 3.67
N VAL A 19 -8.19 0.90 4.79
CA VAL A 19 -9.10 0.35 5.80
C VAL A 19 -9.26 1.32 6.95
N ARG A 20 -8.16 1.93 7.40
CA ARG A 20 -8.12 2.96 8.46
C ARG A 20 -7.06 4.00 8.15
N GLU A 21 -7.25 5.16 8.75
CA GLU A 21 -6.37 6.33 8.62
C GLU A 21 -6.19 7.03 9.96
N TYR A 22 -5.14 7.80 10.09
CA TYR A 22 -4.93 8.68 11.24
C TYR A 22 -4.26 9.99 10.78
N PRO A 23 -4.81 11.17 11.17
CA PRO A 23 -6.07 11.39 11.91
C PRO A 23 -7.30 10.80 11.23
N ILE A 24 -8.30 10.39 12.04
CA ILE A 24 -9.53 9.71 11.56
C ILE A 24 -10.47 10.61 10.73
N THR A 25 -10.14 11.88 10.60
CA THR A 25 -10.85 12.90 9.81
C THR A 25 -10.23 13.13 8.42
N GLY A 26 -9.22 12.37 8.09
CA GLY A 26 -8.45 12.45 6.84
C GLY A 26 -6.95 12.48 7.12
N GLY A 27 -6.26 11.41 6.81
CA GLY A 27 -4.83 11.27 7.04
C GLY A 27 -4.23 10.11 6.24
N PRO A 28 -2.93 9.85 6.40
CA PRO A 28 -2.30 8.71 5.78
C PRO A 28 -2.92 7.39 6.25
N SER A 29 -2.89 6.39 5.38
CA SER A 29 -3.38 5.04 5.70
C SER A 29 -2.56 4.44 6.83
N THR A 30 -3.25 3.98 7.88
CA THR A 30 -2.64 3.21 8.99
C THR A 30 -2.85 1.72 8.84
N CYS A 31 -3.89 1.33 8.11
CA CYS A 31 -4.16 -0.04 7.72
C CYS A 31 -4.73 -0.07 6.31
N CYS A 32 -4.25 -0.97 5.48
CA CYS A 32 -4.75 -1.20 4.14
C CYS A 32 -4.91 -2.70 3.86
N GLU A 33 -5.69 -3.01 2.83
CA GLU A 33 -6.02 -4.37 2.43
C GLU A 33 -5.87 -4.54 0.92
N SER A 34 -5.20 -5.61 0.49
CA SER A 34 -5.06 -5.92 -0.93
C SER A 34 -6.37 -6.47 -1.51
N PHE A 35 -6.68 -6.10 -2.74
CA PHE A 35 -7.79 -6.64 -3.52
C PHE A 35 -7.41 -6.65 -5.00
N TYR A 36 -8.25 -7.18 -5.86
CA TYR A 36 -8.03 -7.14 -7.30
C TYR A 36 -9.21 -6.47 -7.99
N ASP A 37 -8.89 -5.53 -8.87
CA ASP A 37 -9.87 -4.84 -9.72
C ASP A 37 -9.21 -4.53 -11.07
N GLU A 38 -9.64 -5.26 -12.10
CA GLU A 38 -9.09 -5.16 -13.44
C GLU A 38 -9.42 -3.81 -14.10
N LYS A 39 -10.64 -3.31 -13.91
CA LYS A 39 -11.07 -2.01 -14.44
C LYS A 39 -10.22 -0.89 -13.88
N MET A 40 -9.99 -0.90 -12.57
CA MET A 40 -9.16 0.09 -11.90
C MET A 40 -7.69 0.05 -12.39
N ILE A 41 -7.15 -1.14 -12.63
CA ILE A 41 -5.80 -1.31 -13.19
C ILE A 41 -5.74 -0.74 -14.61
N ASP A 42 -6.72 -1.07 -15.45
CA ASP A 42 -6.79 -0.63 -16.84
C ASP A 42 -6.93 0.90 -16.95
N GLU A 43 -7.78 1.51 -16.14
CA GLU A 43 -7.95 2.97 -16.11
C GLU A 43 -6.67 3.69 -15.63
N ALA A 44 -6.03 3.18 -14.59
CA ALA A 44 -4.76 3.72 -14.11
C ALA A 44 -3.65 3.55 -15.17
N TYR A 45 -3.60 2.39 -15.82
CA TYR A 45 -2.64 2.14 -16.90
C TYR A 45 -2.84 3.08 -18.09
N LYS A 46 -4.07 3.23 -18.57
CA LYS A 46 -4.40 4.16 -19.65
C LYS A 46 -3.97 5.59 -19.35
N LEU A 47 -4.22 6.04 -18.13
CA LEU A 47 -3.80 7.37 -17.69
C LEU A 47 -2.27 7.50 -17.73
N LEU A 48 -1.54 6.59 -17.11
CA LEU A 48 -0.07 6.67 -17.06
C LEU A 48 0.57 6.51 -18.44
N ASN A 49 0.02 5.63 -19.26
CA ASN A 49 0.49 5.41 -20.63
C ASN A 49 0.30 6.65 -21.52
N SER A 50 -0.76 7.43 -21.32
CA SER A 50 -1.00 8.68 -22.07
C SER A 50 0.08 9.74 -21.85
N PHE A 51 0.85 9.63 -20.76
CA PHE A 51 2.00 10.49 -20.45
C PHE A 51 3.35 9.82 -20.75
N HIS A 52 3.35 8.66 -21.38
CA HIS A 52 4.56 7.84 -21.58
C HIS A 52 5.35 7.62 -20.28
N PHE A 53 4.61 7.38 -19.19
CA PHE A 53 5.21 7.23 -17.87
C PHE A 53 6.05 5.96 -17.77
N THR A 54 7.19 6.05 -17.09
CA THR A 54 8.08 4.92 -16.79
C THR A 54 8.35 4.86 -15.30
N GLY A 55 8.31 3.67 -14.71
CA GLY A 55 8.64 3.43 -13.31
C GLY A 55 7.42 3.12 -12.44
N LEU A 56 7.58 3.36 -11.14
CA LEU A 56 6.56 3.09 -10.13
C LEU A 56 5.65 4.30 -9.92
N ALA A 57 4.34 4.06 -9.96
CA ALA A 57 3.33 5.05 -9.58
C ALA A 57 2.19 4.44 -8.77
N MET A 58 1.60 5.24 -7.89
CA MET A 58 0.32 4.94 -7.26
C MET A 58 -0.72 5.92 -7.79
N VAL A 59 -1.81 5.39 -8.33
CA VAL A 59 -3.00 6.15 -8.72
C VAL A 59 -4.05 5.92 -7.65
N GLU A 60 -4.53 6.99 -7.05
CA GLU A 60 -5.56 6.95 -6.01
C GLU A 60 -6.95 7.18 -6.62
N PHE A 61 -7.90 6.37 -6.18
CA PHE A 61 -9.30 6.42 -6.60
C PHE A 61 -10.23 6.70 -5.43
N LYS A 62 -11.33 7.40 -5.70
CA LYS A 62 -12.49 7.51 -4.81
C LYS A 62 -13.74 7.13 -5.60
N GLY A 63 -14.25 5.93 -5.33
CA GLY A 63 -15.21 5.29 -6.24
C GLY A 63 -14.56 5.07 -7.60
N ASP A 64 -15.21 5.52 -8.66
CA ASP A 64 -14.70 5.44 -10.03
C ASP A 64 -13.88 6.67 -10.47
N CYS A 65 -13.63 7.63 -9.58
CA CYS A 65 -12.89 8.84 -9.94
C CYS A 65 -11.43 8.74 -9.50
N ILE A 66 -10.52 9.07 -10.42
CA ILE A 66 -9.09 9.27 -10.11
C ILE A 66 -8.94 10.59 -9.34
N LEU A 67 -8.28 10.54 -8.18
CA LEU A 67 -8.02 11.70 -7.35
C LEU A 67 -6.62 12.24 -7.53
N GLU A 68 -5.63 11.36 -7.54
CA GLU A 68 -4.22 11.73 -7.45
C GLU A 68 -3.33 10.67 -8.11
N VAL A 69 -2.24 11.13 -8.69
CA VAL A 69 -1.14 10.28 -9.17
C VAL A 69 0.11 10.61 -8.38
N ASN A 70 0.65 9.61 -7.71
CA ASN A 70 1.92 9.69 -7.00
C ASN A 70 3.01 8.96 -7.81
N PRO A 71 3.82 9.66 -8.64
CA PRO A 71 4.86 9.07 -9.48
C PRO A 71 6.13 8.76 -8.69
N ARG A 72 5.99 8.06 -7.59
CA ARG A 72 7.04 7.71 -6.63
C ARG A 72 6.60 6.54 -5.76
N VAL A 73 7.53 6.00 -4.99
CA VAL A 73 7.20 5.08 -3.89
C VAL A 73 6.25 5.78 -2.89
N TRP A 74 5.20 5.10 -2.49
CA TRP A 74 4.09 5.61 -1.66
C TRP A 74 4.14 5.08 -0.23
N GLY A 75 3.38 5.69 0.69
CA GLY A 75 3.41 5.34 2.11
C GLY A 75 3.02 3.90 2.44
N SER A 76 2.09 3.31 1.69
CA SER A 76 1.67 1.91 1.85
C SER A 76 2.48 0.92 0.97
N PHE A 77 3.67 1.31 0.49
CA PHE A 77 4.53 0.46 -0.33
C PHE A 77 4.85 -0.92 0.29
N PRO A 78 5.00 -1.07 1.62
CA PRO A 78 5.18 -2.38 2.23
C PRO A 78 4.04 -3.38 1.98
N MET A 79 2.88 -2.94 1.46
CA MET A 79 1.82 -3.83 0.99
C MET A 79 2.31 -4.75 -0.14
N THR A 80 3.28 -4.32 -0.95
CA THR A 80 3.87 -5.14 -2.01
C THR A 80 4.46 -6.43 -1.44
N GLU A 81 5.20 -6.34 -0.33
CA GLU A 81 5.74 -7.49 0.39
C GLU A 81 4.63 -8.27 1.13
N ALA A 82 3.76 -7.56 1.84
CA ALA A 82 2.67 -8.18 2.59
C ALA A 82 1.78 -9.04 1.67
N ALA A 83 1.42 -8.55 0.50
CA ALA A 83 0.63 -9.25 -0.49
C ALA A 83 1.45 -10.22 -1.37
N GLN A 84 2.76 -10.29 -1.18
CA GLN A 84 3.68 -11.09 -2.01
C GLN A 84 3.60 -10.73 -3.51
N SER A 85 3.49 -9.43 -3.81
CA SER A 85 3.51 -8.95 -5.19
C SER A 85 4.93 -8.94 -5.73
N PRO A 86 5.15 -9.39 -6.97
CA PRO A 86 6.47 -9.40 -7.60
C PRO A 86 6.92 -8.00 -8.08
N ILE A 87 6.11 -6.97 -7.91
CA ILE A 87 6.34 -5.62 -8.46
C ILE A 87 7.73 -5.05 -8.15
N VAL A 88 8.28 -5.33 -6.96
CA VAL A 88 9.62 -4.89 -6.55
C VAL A 88 10.72 -5.67 -7.30
N ALA A 89 10.55 -6.98 -7.43
CA ALA A 89 11.47 -7.83 -8.20
C ALA A 89 11.43 -7.46 -9.69
N HIS A 90 10.25 -7.25 -10.24
CA HIS A 90 10.05 -6.78 -11.62
C HIS A 90 10.73 -5.43 -11.86
N TYR A 91 10.58 -4.49 -10.91
CA TYR A 91 11.27 -3.20 -10.99
C TYR A 91 12.80 -3.35 -11.02
N ALA A 92 13.35 -4.18 -10.13
CA ALA A 92 14.79 -4.43 -10.10
C ALA A 92 15.29 -5.12 -11.38
N GLN A 93 14.54 -6.08 -11.91
CA GLN A 93 14.86 -6.79 -13.16
C GLN A 93 14.81 -5.86 -14.37
N ALA A 94 13.75 -5.07 -14.50
CA ALA A 94 13.61 -4.10 -15.58
C ALA A 94 14.70 -3.02 -15.54
N ALA A 95 15.05 -2.54 -14.34
CA ALA A 95 16.14 -1.56 -14.15
C ALA A 95 17.49 -2.08 -14.62
N GLN A 96 17.72 -3.39 -14.55
CA GLN A 96 18.93 -4.06 -15.03
C GLN A 96 18.87 -4.44 -16.53
N GLY A 97 17.79 -4.06 -17.22
CA GLY A 97 17.59 -4.39 -18.64
C GLY A 97 17.04 -5.81 -18.87
N GLY A 98 16.60 -6.49 -17.82
CA GLY A 98 15.96 -7.81 -17.93
C GLY A 98 14.54 -7.68 -18.46
N GLN A 99 14.09 -8.73 -19.17
CA GLN A 99 12.71 -8.82 -19.64
C GLN A 99 11.77 -9.21 -18.50
N VAL A 100 10.66 -8.49 -18.39
CA VAL A 100 9.61 -8.74 -17.40
C VAL A 100 8.28 -8.91 -18.13
N THR A 101 7.53 -9.92 -17.73
CA THR A 101 6.17 -10.15 -18.26
C THR A 101 5.16 -9.92 -17.14
N TYR A 102 4.20 -9.05 -17.35
CA TYR A 102 3.09 -8.85 -16.42
C TYR A 102 2.16 -10.07 -16.42
N THR A 103 1.81 -10.52 -15.24
CA THR A 103 0.78 -11.53 -15.03
C THR A 103 -0.32 -10.95 -14.14
N ALA A 104 -1.57 -11.05 -14.59
CA ALA A 104 -2.70 -10.59 -13.82
C ALA A 104 -2.88 -11.43 -12.55
N LYS A 105 -3.23 -10.78 -11.43
CA LYS A 105 -3.49 -11.44 -10.14
C LYS A 105 -2.29 -12.18 -9.54
N ASP A 106 -1.09 -11.75 -9.83
CA ASP A 106 0.16 -12.34 -9.33
C ASP A 106 0.51 -11.97 -7.88
N TYR A 107 -0.47 -11.57 -7.11
CA TYR A 107 -0.35 -11.23 -5.69
C TYR A 107 -1.54 -11.75 -4.87
N ARG A 108 -1.37 -11.84 -3.57
CA ARG A 108 -2.42 -12.29 -2.66
C ARG A 108 -3.42 -11.16 -2.38
N THR A 109 -4.71 -11.47 -2.53
CA THR A 109 -5.84 -10.58 -2.17
C THR A 109 -6.34 -10.88 -0.76
N GLY A 110 -7.04 -9.89 -0.14
CA GLY A 110 -7.56 -10.02 1.21
C GLY A 110 -6.49 -9.94 2.32
N VAL A 111 -5.25 -9.61 1.96
CA VAL A 111 -4.17 -9.45 2.91
C VAL A 111 -4.25 -8.06 3.53
N LYS A 112 -4.33 -7.98 4.86
CA LYS A 112 -4.23 -6.73 5.60
C LYS A 112 -2.80 -6.45 6.02
N MET A 113 -2.39 -5.20 5.88
CA MET A 113 -1.13 -4.67 6.36
C MET A 113 -1.40 -3.41 7.17
N ARG A 114 -0.66 -3.22 8.27
CA ARG A 114 -0.82 -2.06 9.15
C ARG A 114 0.51 -1.52 9.65
N PHE A 115 0.50 -0.26 10.03
CA PHE A 115 1.54 0.39 10.83
C PHE A 115 1.12 0.32 12.29
N PHE A 116 1.63 -0.63 13.05
CA PHE A 116 1.21 -1.01 14.39
C PHE A 116 0.83 0.18 15.28
N LEU A 117 1.76 1.11 15.50
CA LEU A 117 1.55 2.21 16.44
C LEU A 117 0.45 3.17 15.95
N ASN A 118 0.55 3.61 14.70
CA ASN A 118 -0.41 4.56 14.13
C ASN A 118 -1.81 3.95 14.01
N ASP A 119 -1.90 2.66 13.68
CA ASP A 119 -3.17 1.95 13.58
C ASP A 119 -3.81 1.71 14.95
N THR A 120 -2.99 1.47 15.99
CA THR A 120 -3.48 1.38 17.37
C THR A 120 -4.06 2.73 17.83
N ILE A 121 -3.36 3.84 17.56
CA ILE A 121 -3.85 5.18 17.87
C ILE A 121 -5.14 5.48 17.08
N ALA A 122 -5.22 5.10 15.81
CA ALA A 122 -6.42 5.23 15.00
C ALA A 122 -7.59 4.45 15.61
N ALA A 123 -7.38 3.18 15.99
CA ALA A 123 -8.42 2.35 16.60
C ALA A 123 -8.97 2.97 17.89
N LEU A 124 -8.09 3.46 18.77
CA LEU A 124 -8.50 4.17 19.99
C LEU A 124 -9.24 5.49 19.68
N SER A 125 -8.82 6.21 18.64
CA SER A 125 -9.48 7.44 18.22
C SER A 125 -10.86 7.18 17.66
N TYR A 126 -11.08 6.08 16.92
CA TYR A 126 -12.40 5.63 16.49
C TYR A 126 -13.31 5.32 17.68
N LEU A 127 -12.80 4.63 18.71
CA LEU A 127 -13.58 4.35 19.92
C LEU A 127 -13.98 5.66 20.63
N LYS A 128 -13.06 6.60 20.79
CA LYS A 128 -13.34 7.92 21.38
C LYS A 128 -14.39 8.72 20.60
N ALA A 129 -14.41 8.58 19.28
CA ALA A 129 -15.36 9.24 18.39
C ALA A 129 -16.73 8.53 18.33
N GLY A 130 -16.96 7.50 19.16
CA GLY A 130 -18.21 6.71 19.15
C GLY A 130 -18.31 5.70 18.00
N ARG A 131 -17.28 5.58 17.16
CA ARG A 131 -17.22 4.63 16.04
C ARG A 131 -16.71 3.27 16.52
N VAL A 132 -17.51 2.66 17.42
CA VAL A 132 -17.10 1.46 18.17
C VAL A 132 -16.76 0.28 17.27
N LYS A 133 -17.53 0.09 16.19
CA LYS A 133 -17.34 -1.02 15.24
C LYS A 133 -15.97 -0.95 14.56
N GLU A 134 -15.57 0.23 14.12
CA GLU A 134 -14.28 0.46 13.47
C GLU A 134 -13.11 0.31 14.47
N GLY A 135 -13.29 0.85 15.67
CA GLY A 135 -12.31 0.71 16.74
C GLY A 135 -12.06 -0.75 17.15
N LEU A 136 -13.12 -1.52 17.39
CA LEU A 136 -13.02 -2.94 17.73
C LEU A 136 -12.41 -3.77 16.59
N ARG A 137 -12.77 -3.47 15.33
CA ARG A 137 -12.12 -4.09 14.16
C ARG A 137 -10.62 -3.80 14.15
N GLY A 138 -10.21 -2.55 14.44
CA GLY A 138 -8.80 -2.17 14.53
C GLY A 138 -8.03 -2.96 15.57
N LEU A 139 -8.64 -3.21 16.73
CA LEU A 139 -8.06 -4.05 17.78
C LEU A 139 -8.01 -5.54 17.36
N GLY A 140 -9.05 -6.03 16.66
CA GLY A 140 -9.09 -7.41 16.13
C GLY A 140 -8.03 -7.67 15.06
N ASP A 141 -7.78 -6.69 14.19
CA ASP A 141 -6.73 -6.78 13.15
C ASP A 141 -5.30 -6.87 13.73
N PHE A 142 -5.14 -6.65 15.04
CA PHE A 142 -3.88 -6.86 15.74
C PHE A 142 -3.31 -8.27 15.55
N PHE A 143 -4.19 -9.27 15.46
CA PHE A 143 -3.81 -10.67 15.34
C PHE A 143 -3.76 -11.17 13.89
N THR A 144 -4.34 -10.45 12.95
CA THR A 144 -4.52 -10.92 11.57
C THR A 144 -3.79 -10.10 10.53
N ALA A 145 -3.57 -8.80 10.78
CA ALA A 145 -2.87 -7.93 9.84
C ALA A 145 -1.35 -8.08 9.97
N LYS A 146 -0.66 -8.04 8.84
CA LYS A 146 0.81 -8.02 8.77
C LYS A 146 1.34 -6.65 9.19
N GLU A 147 2.48 -6.63 9.87
CA GLU A 147 3.15 -5.39 10.25
C GLU A 147 3.99 -4.85 9.08
N ALA A 148 3.79 -3.56 8.78
CA ALA A 148 4.44 -2.90 7.65
C ALA A 148 5.97 -2.75 7.81
N LEU A 149 6.46 -2.64 9.05
CA LEU A 149 7.87 -2.38 9.38
C LEU A 149 8.61 -3.62 9.88
N SER A 150 7.96 -4.78 9.84
CA SER A 150 8.56 -6.04 10.29
C SER A 150 9.22 -6.76 9.12
N ALA A 151 10.51 -6.51 8.91
CA ALA A 151 11.33 -7.37 8.06
C ALA A 151 11.89 -8.54 8.88
N LYS A 152 11.86 -9.75 8.33
CA LYS A 152 12.50 -10.92 8.96
C LYS A 152 13.98 -10.64 9.22
N GLY A 153 14.38 -10.69 10.50
CA GLY A 153 15.78 -10.49 10.90
C GLY A 153 16.20 -9.04 11.17
N ASP A 154 15.36 -8.04 10.89
CA ASP A 154 15.67 -6.64 11.18
C ASP A 154 14.71 -5.99 12.18
N SER A 155 14.97 -6.21 13.46
CA SER A 155 14.25 -5.54 14.55
C SER A 155 14.67 -4.08 14.76
N LYS A 156 15.76 -3.61 14.10
CA LYS A 156 16.30 -2.26 14.31
C LYS A 156 15.36 -1.20 13.74
N VAL A 157 14.77 -1.46 12.57
CA VAL A 157 13.81 -0.54 11.93
C VAL A 157 12.62 -0.31 12.85
N MET A 158 12.02 -1.38 13.39
CA MET A 158 10.89 -1.27 14.33
C MET A 158 11.27 -0.50 15.60
N ARG A 159 12.45 -0.79 16.19
CA ARG A 159 12.92 -0.07 17.38
C ARG A 159 13.15 1.41 17.10
N ALA A 160 13.77 1.76 15.98
CA ALA A 160 13.98 3.14 15.57
C ALA A 160 12.65 3.88 15.37
N TYR A 161 11.69 3.24 14.69
CA TYR A 161 10.34 3.77 14.50
C TYR A 161 9.62 4.02 15.83
N LEU A 162 9.63 3.05 16.75
CA LEU A 162 9.02 3.19 18.07
C LEU A 162 9.67 4.31 18.87
N LYS A 163 11.01 4.38 18.87
CA LYS A 163 11.75 5.45 19.55
C LYS A 163 11.35 6.82 19.04
N LYS A 164 11.40 7.02 17.71
CA LYS A 164 11.02 8.29 17.07
C LYS A 164 9.57 8.67 17.37
N SER A 165 8.65 7.73 17.26
CA SER A 165 7.22 7.99 17.45
C SER A 165 6.82 8.27 18.89
N LEU A 166 7.58 7.79 19.89
CA LEU A 166 7.29 7.96 21.32
C LEU A 166 8.02 9.16 21.95
N PHE A 167 9.22 9.50 21.44
CA PHE A 167 10.12 10.46 22.11
C PHE A 167 10.45 11.71 21.30
N GLU A 168 10.11 11.76 20.00
CA GLU A 168 10.45 12.86 19.10
C GLU A 168 9.19 13.55 18.50
N ARG A 169 8.08 13.56 19.25
CA ARG A 169 6.87 14.33 18.89
C ARG A 169 6.92 15.74 19.41
#